data_1f274a9c1b19def3f91402f055e07395
#
_entry.id   1f274a9c1b19def3f91402f055e07395
#
_cell.length_a   1.000
_cell.length_b   1.000
_cell.length_c   1.000
_cell.angle_alpha   90.00
_cell.angle_beta   90.00
_cell.angle_gamma   90.00
#
_symmetry.space_group_name_H-M   'P 1'
#
loop_
_entity.id
_entity.type
_entity.pdbx_description
1 polymer ?
#
loop_
_entity_poly.entity_id
_entity_poly.type
_entity_poly.pdbx_seq_one_letter_code
_entity_poly.pdbx_strand_id
1 'polypeptide(L)'
;MTFWQFLQQNWPELLTLIGQHVKLVFVSIVIAVAIGVPTGILLTRYQRLSGPVLGVANILQTIPSLALFGFLIPLPFIGGIGARTALVALVLYSLLPIIRNTVTGILGVEPSVREAAVAMGMTDGQVLRQVELPLAMGTILTGIRVATVIAVGVTTIAAAVGAGGLGVFIFRGLRQYDNNLLLAGALAAALLALAGDFLLGIVEQQFRFDRKAPISSVQIVVLVVIALLLVFGLLSGLRRVQTPSITNANRAVIASKDFTESIILAEIAAQMLETRGVPVDRKFELGGNLPHEALLSGTADLYPEYTGTCYAAILHHQPISDPRKVYDQVKQEYATNFNLDISQPLGFENTFAILVRGDDARRLNLKTISDAAPFIPTWRAGLGQDFKSRADGFPGFSKSYGLKFAEVREMDLSLTYIALASKQVDLIAGNSTEGRIAQLDLFQLEDDHHYFPPYEAVYVVRKAAMSPELSDVLEKLTNAISTDEMRKLNYEVDGNKRDVKEVVRQWLAEHLVK
;
A
#
# COMPACT_ATOMS: atom_id res chain seq x y z
N MET A 1 19.30 -13.72 11.69
CA MET A 1 19.31 -12.45 12.46
C MET A 1 18.21 -12.50 13.50
N THR A 2 18.50 -12.18 14.78
CA THR A 2 17.44 -12.10 15.81
C THR A 2 16.56 -10.86 15.58
N PHE A 3 15.31 -10.90 16.05
CA PHE A 3 14.38 -9.76 15.95
C PHE A 3 14.97 -8.47 16.56
N TRP A 4 15.74 -8.59 17.64
CA TRP A 4 16.38 -7.46 18.31
C TRP A 4 17.50 -6.82 17.46
N GLN A 5 18.33 -7.62 16.83
CA GLN A 5 19.34 -7.13 15.89
C GLN A 5 18.71 -6.44 14.67
N PHE A 6 17.60 -7.02 14.17
CA PHE A 6 16.83 -6.42 13.11
C PHE A 6 16.29 -5.02 13.48
N LEU A 7 15.70 -4.87 14.68
CA LEU A 7 15.21 -3.58 15.17
C LEU A 7 16.32 -2.54 15.28
N GLN A 8 17.50 -2.92 15.77
CA GLN A 8 18.63 -1.99 15.87
C GLN A 8 19.10 -1.48 14.51
N GLN A 9 19.13 -2.33 13.50
CA GLN A 9 19.54 -1.95 12.15
C GLN A 9 18.49 -1.09 11.43
N ASN A 10 17.21 -1.40 11.60
CA ASN A 10 16.11 -0.73 10.90
C ASN A 10 15.42 0.38 11.72
N TRP A 11 15.99 0.72 12.88
CA TRP A 11 15.41 1.71 13.79
C TRP A 11 15.13 3.09 13.15
N PRO A 12 16.03 3.66 12.33
CA PRO A 12 15.77 4.95 11.69
C PRO A 12 14.58 4.91 10.71
N GLU A 13 14.42 3.82 9.96
CA GLU A 13 13.30 3.63 9.06
C GLU A 13 11.99 3.42 9.84
N LEU A 14 12.01 2.57 10.87
CA LEU A 14 10.86 2.34 11.74
C LEU A 14 10.34 3.64 12.37
N LEU A 15 11.22 4.49 12.89
CA LEU A 15 10.85 5.80 13.44
C LEU A 15 10.23 6.72 12.38
N THR A 16 10.75 6.68 11.17
CA THR A 16 10.20 7.44 10.05
C THR A 16 8.77 6.99 9.72
N LEU A 17 8.54 5.67 9.66
CA LEU A 17 7.24 5.08 9.40
C LEU A 17 6.25 5.34 10.54
N ILE A 18 6.69 5.29 11.80
CA ILE A 18 5.89 5.70 12.96
C ILE A 18 5.47 7.15 12.82
N GLY A 19 6.40 8.06 12.50
CA GLY A 19 6.11 9.47 12.32
C GLY A 19 5.09 9.74 11.21
N GLN A 20 5.21 9.06 10.06
CA GLN A 20 4.23 9.14 8.98
C GLN A 20 2.86 8.63 9.43
N HIS A 21 2.81 7.50 10.12
CA HIS A 21 1.59 6.89 10.61
C HIS A 21 0.86 7.81 11.60
N VAL A 22 1.57 8.32 12.61
CA VAL A 22 1.03 9.27 13.60
C VAL A 22 0.49 10.53 12.93
N LYS A 23 1.22 11.07 11.96
CA LYS A 23 0.80 12.26 11.22
C LYS A 23 -0.50 12.03 10.46
N LEU A 24 -0.62 10.92 9.73
CA LEU A 24 -1.84 10.57 8.99
C LEU A 24 -3.04 10.45 9.92
N VAL A 25 -2.89 9.68 11.02
CA VAL A 25 -3.94 9.49 12.02
C VAL A 25 -4.32 10.82 12.68
N PHE A 26 -3.34 11.57 13.17
CA PHE A 26 -3.59 12.84 13.87
C PHE A 26 -4.33 13.85 13.00
N VAL A 27 -3.82 14.09 11.77
CA VAL A 27 -4.45 15.05 10.85
C VAL A 27 -5.86 14.62 10.48
N SER A 28 -6.08 13.32 10.20
CA SER A 28 -7.41 12.81 9.85
C SER A 28 -8.40 12.93 11.03
N ILE A 29 -7.97 12.63 12.25
CA ILE A 29 -8.83 12.77 13.44
C ILE A 29 -9.17 14.23 13.72
N VAL A 30 -8.22 15.16 13.61
CA VAL A 30 -8.49 16.60 13.77
C VAL A 30 -9.54 17.07 12.76
N ILE A 31 -9.40 16.70 11.49
CA ILE A 31 -10.39 17.05 10.46
C ILE A 31 -11.75 16.38 10.75
N ALA A 32 -11.73 15.09 11.11
CA ALA A 32 -12.96 14.36 11.41
C ALA A 32 -13.71 14.93 12.65
N VAL A 33 -12.99 15.38 13.67
CA VAL A 33 -13.56 16.06 14.84
C VAL A 33 -14.15 17.43 14.43
N ALA A 34 -13.40 18.20 13.63
CA ALA A 34 -13.84 19.52 13.16
C ALA A 34 -15.12 19.46 12.30
N ILE A 35 -15.36 18.34 11.61
CA ILE A 35 -16.57 18.10 10.81
C ILE A 35 -17.63 17.36 11.65
N GLY A 36 -17.23 16.28 12.32
CA GLY A 36 -18.14 15.32 12.95
C GLY A 36 -18.83 15.87 14.20
N VAL A 37 -18.11 16.62 15.05
CA VAL A 37 -18.71 17.19 16.26
C VAL A 37 -19.77 18.27 15.91
N PRO A 38 -19.49 19.28 15.07
CA PRO A 38 -20.51 20.22 14.65
C PRO A 38 -21.69 19.56 13.93
N THR A 39 -21.43 18.57 13.09
CA THR A 39 -22.49 17.78 12.43
C THR A 39 -23.35 17.06 13.46
N GLY A 40 -22.73 16.39 14.43
CA GLY A 40 -23.46 15.73 15.52
C GLY A 40 -24.33 16.69 16.32
N ILE A 41 -23.79 17.87 16.68
CA ILE A 41 -24.57 18.94 17.36
C ILE A 41 -25.77 19.36 16.49
N LEU A 42 -25.56 19.61 15.20
CA LEU A 42 -26.61 20.00 14.28
C LEU A 42 -27.74 18.96 14.22
N LEU A 43 -27.37 17.66 14.19
CA LEU A 43 -28.34 16.56 14.13
C LEU A 43 -29.21 16.46 15.41
N THR A 44 -28.73 16.92 16.55
CA THR A 44 -29.57 16.99 17.77
C THR A 44 -30.65 18.05 17.68
N ARG A 45 -30.44 19.11 16.88
CA ARG A 45 -31.43 20.19 16.65
C ARG A 45 -32.36 19.85 15.47
N TYR A 46 -31.86 19.15 14.47
CA TYR A 46 -32.63 18.75 13.26
C TYR A 46 -32.75 17.23 13.17
N GLN A 47 -33.51 16.62 14.08
CA GLN A 47 -33.61 15.16 14.24
C GLN A 47 -34.04 14.44 12.94
N ARG A 48 -34.82 15.11 12.04
CA ARG A 48 -35.22 14.56 10.75
C ARG A 48 -34.03 14.22 9.84
N LEU A 49 -32.90 14.92 10.00
CA LEU A 49 -31.67 14.69 9.24
C LEU A 49 -30.79 13.58 9.86
N SER A 50 -31.04 13.22 11.12
CA SER A 50 -30.20 12.25 11.83
C SER A 50 -30.16 10.89 11.14
N GLY A 51 -31.33 10.34 10.73
CA GLY A 51 -31.42 9.07 10.02
C GLY A 51 -30.61 9.04 8.72
N PRO A 52 -30.89 9.96 7.76
CA PRO A 52 -30.13 10.02 6.51
C PRO A 52 -28.62 10.22 6.67
N VAL A 53 -28.19 11.16 7.52
CA VAL A 53 -26.76 11.46 7.71
C VAL A 53 -26.02 10.31 8.37
N LEU A 54 -26.56 9.74 9.45
CA LEU A 54 -25.97 8.55 10.08
C LEU A 54 -26.03 7.34 9.13
N GLY A 55 -27.06 7.21 8.30
CA GLY A 55 -27.17 6.19 7.27
C GLY A 55 -26.03 6.26 6.26
N VAL A 56 -25.76 7.45 5.71
CA VAL A 56 -24.64 7.67 4.78
C VAL A 56 -23.30 7.37 5.47
N ALA A 57 -23.08 7.89 6.68
CA ALA A 57 -21.84 7.62 7.41
C ALA A 57 -21.65 6.12 7.71
N ASN A 58 -22.74 5.40 8.00
CA ASN A 58 -22.73 3.96 8.22
C ASN A 58 -22.38 3.20 6.95
N ILE A 59 -22.99 3.56 5.79
CA ILE A 59 -22.66 2.97 4.48
C ILE A 59 -21.17 3.15 4.18
N LEU A 60 -20.61 4.36 4.36
CA LEU A 60 -19.20 4.63 4.15
C LEU A 60 -18.30 3.74 4.99
N GLN A 61 -18.67 3.46 6.23
CA GLN A 61 -17.89 2.60 7.13
C GLN A 61 -18.02 1.10 6.79
N THR A 62 -19.08 0.68 6.08
CA THR A 62 -19.25 -0.72 5.64
C THR A 62 -18.46 -1.04 4.36
N ILE A 63 -18.05 -0.03 3.59
CA ILE A 63 -17.20 -0.24 2.41
C ILE A 63 -15.83 -0.75 2.88
N PRO A 64 -15.28 -1.85 2.35
CA PRO A 64 -13.93 -2.29 2.70
C PRO A 64 -12.90 -1.18 2.43
N SER A 65 -11.98 -0.95 3.38
CA SER A 65 -11.03 0.18 3.29
C SER A 65 -10.21 0.18 2.01
N LEU A 66 -9.73 -0.97 1.56
CA LEU A 66 -9.00 -1.08 0.29
C LEU A 66 -9.85 -0.68 -0.92
N ALA A 67 -11.14 -1.06 -0.93
CA ALA A 67 -12.08 -0.66 -1.98
C ALA A 67 -12.34 0.85 -1.95
N LEU A 68 -12.48 1.45 -0.75
CA LEU A 68 -12.65 2.90 -0.62
C LEU A 68 -11.43 3.66 -1.16
N PHE A 69 -10.22 3.21 -0.87
CA PHE A 69 -9.01 3.79 -1.48
C PHE A 69 -9.09 3.71 -3.01
N GLY A 70 -9.43 2.55 -3.58
CA GLY A 70 -9.59 2.38 -5.02
C GLY A 70 -10.61 3.34 -5.64
N PHE A 71 -11.76 3.55 -5.01
CA PHE A 71 -12.78 4.49 -5.48
C PHE A 71 -12.35 5.95 -5.38
N LEU A 72 -11.52 6.29 -4.41
CA LEU A 72 -11.06 7.68 -4.23
C LEU A 72 -9.95 8.06 -5.22
N ILE A 73 -9.08 7.13 -5.65
CA ILE A 73 -7.93 7.42 -6.51
C ILE A 73 -8.29 8.19 -7.78
N PRO A 74 -9.30 7.81 -8.59
CA PRO A 74 -9.61 8.48 -9.84
C PRO A 74 -10.36 9.81 -9.66
N LEU A 75 -10.77 10.18 -8.43
CA LEU A 75 -11.55 11.39 -8.22
C LEU A 75 -10.68 12.65 -8.38
N PRO A 76 -11.11 13.63 -9.19
CA PRO A 76 -10.38 14.87 -9.34
C PRO A 76 -10.35 15.64 -8.01
N PHE A 77 -9.26 16.36 -7.74
CA PHE A 77 -8.99 17.22 -6.57
C PHE A 77 -8.76 16.50 -5.24
N ILE A 78 -9.46 15.39 -4.95
CA ILE A 78 -9.36 14.65 -3.68
C ILE A 78 -8.64 13.32 -3.83
N GLY A 79 -8.56 12.77 -5.03
CA GLY A 79 -7.90 11.50 -5.33
C GLY A 79 -6.40 11.63 -5.60
N GLY A 80 -5.85 10.60 -6.20
CA GLY A 80 -4.43 10.40 -6.48
C GLY A 80 -3.81 9.37 -5.54
N ILE A 81 -2.50 9.16 -5.70
CA ILE A 81 -1.74 8.19 -4.91
C ILE A 81 -1.05 8.90 -3.75
N GLY A 82 -1.03 8.24 -2.58
CA GLY A 82 -0.33 8.72 -1.40
C GLY A 82 -1.21 9.34 -0.32
N ALA A 83 -0.61 10.22 0.49
CA ALA A 83 -1.19 10.71 1.73
C ALA A 83 -2.53 11.45 1.58
N ARG A 84 -2.79 12.13 0.43
CA ARG A 84 -4.03 12.87 0.22
C ARG A 84 -5.24 11.94 0.22
N THR A 85 -5.23 10.91 -0.60
CA THR A 85 -6.30 9.90 -0.68
C THR A 85 -6.48 9.17 0.63
N ALA A 86 -5.36 8.85 1.30
CA ALA A 86 -5.39 8.22 2.62
C ALA A 86 -6.09 9.11 3.65
N LEU A 87 -5.78 10.41 3.70
CA LEU A 87 -6.42 11.35 4.63
C LEU A 87 -7.93 11.43 4.40
N VAL A 88 -8.39 11.51 3.14
CA VAL A 88 -9.83 11.54 2.83
C VAL A 88 -10.52 10.27 3.33
N ALA A 89 -9.97 9.10 3.03
CA ALA A 89 -10.53 7.83 3.49
C ALA A 89 -10.57 7.74 5.02
N LEU A 90 -9.47 8.08 5.69
CA LEU A 90 -9.38 8.06 7.16
C LEU A 90 -10.41 8.99 7.81
N VAL A 91 -10.60 10.20 7.25
CA VAL A 91 -11.65 11.13 7.71
C VAL A 91 -13.02 10.50 7.58
N LEU A 92 -13.36 9.93 6.39
CA LEU A 92 -14.66 9.32 6.16
C LEU A 92 -14.95 8.17 7.14
N TYR A 93 -13.97 7.30 7.41
CA TYR A 93 -14.11 6.22 8.39
C TYR A 93 -14.29 6.72 9.82
N SER A 94 -13.68 7.86 10.14
CA SER A 94 -13.71 8.44 11.49
C SER A 94 -15.01 9.21 11.79
N LEU A 95 -15.76 9.64 10.75
CA LEU A 95 -16.95 10.46 10.94
C LEU A 95 -18.06 9.74 11.71
N LEU A 96 -18.36 8.48 11.38
CA LEU A 96 -19.50 7.77 12.00
C LEU A 96 -19.39 7.67 13.53
N PRO A 97 -18.30 7.16 14.12
CA PRO A 97 -18.20 7.07 15.57
C PRO A 97 -18.23 8.45 16.25
N ILE A 98 -17.65 9.49 15.63
CA ILE A 98 -17.64 10.84 16.18
C ILE A 98 -19.05 11.44 16.14
N ILE A 99 -19.74 11.41 15.00
CA ILE A 99 -21.09 11.97 14.86
C ILE A 99 -22.06 11.23 15.77
N ARG A 100 -22.04 9.89 15.75
CA ARG A 100 -22.95 9.06 16.56
C ARG A 100 -22.80 9.33 18.04
N ASN A 101 -21.56 9.33 18.57
CA ASN A 101 -21.32 9.57 19.98
C ASN A 101 -21.60 11.03 20.38
N THR A 102 -21.41 12.00 19.48
CA THR A 102 -21.82 13.39 19.74
C THR A 102 -23.34 13.51 19.88
N VAL A 103 -24.10 12.90 18.95
CA VAL A 103 -25.57 12.87 19.03
C VAL A 103 -26.03 12.17 20.32
N THR A 104 -25.49 10.98 20.58
CA THR A 104 -25.85 10.18 21.77
C THR A 104 -25.49 10.91 23.06
N GLY A 105 -24.32 11.55 23.12
CA GLY A 105 -23.88 12.28 24.31
C GLY A 105 -24.75 13.49 24.62
N ILE A 106 -25.10 14.28 23.59
CA ILE A 106 -25.96 15.46 23.81
C ILE A 106 -27.40 15.08 24.13
N LEU A 107 -27.97 14.12 23.39
CA LEU A 107 -29.34 13.66 23.65
C LEU A 107 -29.46 12.88 24.98
N GLY A 108 -28.33 12.30 25.46
CA GLY A 108 -28.26 11.62 26.75
C GLY A 108 -28.17 12.53 27.97
N VAL A 109 -28.09 13.85 27.79
CA VAL A 109 -28.17 14.80 28.90
C VAL A 109 -29.60 14.77 29.50
N GLU A 110 -29.69 14.59 30.80
CA GLU A 110 -30.95 14.44 31.52
C GLU A 110 -31.88 15.63 31.23
N PRO A 111 -33.15 15.38 30.84
CA PRO A 111 -34.12 16.45 30.52
C PRO A 111 -34.30 17.46 31.63
N SER A 112 -34.35 17.02 32.90
CA SER A 112 -34.47 17.86 34.09
C SER A 112 -33.36 18.91 34.20
N VAL A 113 -32.11 18.54 33.85
CA VAL A 113 -30.97 19.47 33.86
C VAL A 113 -31.12 20.53 32.79
N ARG A 114 -31.61 20.12 31.61
CA ARG A 114 -31.85 21.02 30.47
C ARG A 114 -33.01 21.99 30.79
N GLU A 115 -34.11 21.47 31.36
CA GLU A 115 -35.25 22.29 31.78
C GLU A 115 -34.87 23.30 32.87
N ALA A 116 -34.07 22.92 33.85
CA ALA A 116 -33.57 23.83 34.89
C ALA A 116 -32.71 24.97 34.26
N ALA A 117 -31.86 24.67 33.29
CA ALA A 117 -31.08 25.68 32.61
C ALA A 117 -31.96 26.69 31.86
N VAL A 118 -32.98 26.20 31.14
CA VAL A 118 -33.95 27.08 30.45
C VAL A 118 -34.75 27.90 31.45
N ALA A 119 -35.19 27.30 32.58
CA ALA A 119 -35.90 28.02 33.63
C ALA A 119 -35.06 29.14 34.28
N MET A 120 -33.73 28.99 34.31
CA MET A 120 -32.80 30.05 34.74
C MET A 120 -32.59 31.15 33.70
N GLY A 121 -33.26 31.10 32.51
CA GLY A 121 -33.19 32.11 31.47
C GLY A 121 -32.00 31.94 30.50
N MET A 122 -31.39 30.75 30.47
CA MET A 122 -30.30 30.50 29.53
C MET A 122 -30.81 30.40 28.09
N THR A 123 -30.10 31.04 27.16
CA THR A 123 -30.37 30.90 25.73
C THR A 123 -29.93 29.52 25.25
N ASP A 124 -30.45 29.06 24.10
CA ASP A 124 -30.08 27.75 23.51
C ASP A 124 -28.56 27.58 23.32
N GLY A 125 -27.86 28.65 22.95
CA GLY A 125 -26.39 28.63 22.80
C GLY A 125 -25.67 28.52 24.17
N GLN A 126 -26.25 29.08 25.27
CA GLN A 126 -25.73 28.95 26.62
C GLN A 126 -26.00 27.54 27.15
N VAL A 127 -27.20 27.01 26.94
CA VAL A 127 -27.54 25.62 27.28
C VAL A 127 -26.57 24.65 26.60
N LEU A 128 -26.35 24.82 25.30
CA LEU A 128 -25.40 23.97 24.54
C LEU A 128 -23.99 24.03 25.15
N ARG A 129 -23.44 25.24 25.32
CA ARG A 129 -22.02 25.40 25.68
C ARG A 129 -21.73 25.17 27.16
N GLN A 130 -22.67 25.50 28.05
CA GLN A 130 -22.45 25.50 29.51
C GLN A 130 -23.05 24.25 30.18
N VAL A 131 -23.98 23.56 29.53
CA VAL A 131 -24.66 22.38 30.08
C VAL A 131 -24.46 21.15 29.22
N GLU A 132 -24.97 21.15 27.98
CA GLU A 132 -25.01 19.94 27.16
C GLU A 132 -23.61 19.46 26.76
N LEU A 133 -22.75 20.34 26.23
CA LEU A 133 -21.40 19.96 25.80
C LEU A 133 -20.50 19.46 26.93
N PRO A 134 -20.42 20.14 28.09
CA PRO A 134 -19.63 19.64 29.21
C PRO A 134 -20.10 18.27 29.72
N LEU A 135 -21.42 18.06 29.81
CA LEU A 135 -21.98 16.77 30.24
C LEU A 135 -21.84 15.67 29.20
N ALA A 136 -21.91 16.01 27.91
CA ALA A 136 -21.75 15.09 26.81
C ALA A 136 -20.28 14.75 26.51
N MET A 137 -19.30 15.52 27.02
CA MET A 137 -17.90 15.46 26.63
C MET A 137 -17.30 14.06 26.81
N GLY A 138 -17.63 13.35 27.88
CA GLY A 138 -17.18 11.97 28.10
C GLY A 138 -17.58 11.04 26.93
N THR A 139 -18.84 11.12 26.50
CA THR A 139 -19.37 10.31 25.39
C THR A 139 -18.79 10.75 24.05
N ILE A 140 -18.58 12.05 23.83
CA ILE A 140 -17.95 12.58 22.62
C ILE A 140 -16.50 12.06 22.53
N LEU A 141 -15.74 12.11 23.62
CA LEU A 141 -14.36 11.60 23.69
C LEU A 141 -14.30 10.09 23.47
N THR A 142 -15.27 9.32 23.94
CA THR A 142 -15.40 7.89 23.59
C THR A 142 -15.50 7.71 22.07
N GLY A 143 -16.30 8.53 21.38
CA GLY A 143 -16.41 8.51 19.91
C GLY A 143 -15.10 8.82 19.21
N ILE A 144 -14.36 9.82 19.68
CA ILE A 144 -13.04 10.20 19.15
C ILE A 144 -12.02 9.08 19.38
N ARG A 145 -12.05 8.45 20.54
CA ARG A 145 -11.20 7.32 20.92
C ARG A 145 -11.40 6.12 19.97
N VAL A 146 -12.67 5.73 19.75
CA VAL A 146 -13.01 4.65 18.80
C VAL A 146 -12.55 5.00 17.38
N ALA A 147 -12.81 6.24 16.94
CA ALA A 147 -12.36 6.72 15.64
C ALA A 147 -10.83 6.64 15.48
N THR A 148 -10.07 7.00 16.53
CA THR A 148 -8.60 6.96 16.51
C THR A 148 -8.07 5.54 16.36
N VAL A 149 -8.62 4.57 17.11
CA VAL A 149 -8.21 3.16 17.00
C VAL A 149 -8.50 2.62 15.59
N ILE A 150 -9.68 2.93 15.03
CA ILE A 150 -10.04 2.57 13.66
C ILE A 150 -9.06 3.22 12.67
N ALA A 151 -8.75 4.50 12.82
CA ALA A 151 -7.85 5.22 11.95
C ALA A 151 -6.44 4.63 11.96
N VAL A 152 -5.90 4.20 13.12
CA VAL A 152 -4.62 3.50 13.20
C VAL A 152 -4.67 2.20 12.38
N GLY A 153 -5.70 1.38 12.54
CA GLY A 153 -5.85 0.15 11.76
C GLY A 153 -5.94 0.40 10.25
N VAL A 154 -6.77 1.34 9.82
CA VAL A 154 -6.94 1.67 8.39
C VAL A 154 -5.68 2.29 7.78
N THR A 155 -4.88 3.04 8.57
CA THR A 155 -3.61 3.62 8.11
C THR A 155 -2.58 2.53 7.74
N THR A 156 -2.63 1.34 8.33
CA THR A 156 -1.76 0.24 7.88
C THR A 156 -2.07 -0.18 6.45
N ILE A 157 -3.34 -0.17 6.05
CA ILE A 157 -3.79 -0.52 4.70
C ILE A 157 -3.48 0.60 3.70
N ALA A 158 -3.43 1.85 4.16
CA ALA A 158 -3.11 3.02 3.33
C ALA A 158 -1.69 2.95 2.72
N ALA A 159 -0.80 2.14 3.27
CA ALA A 159 0.51 1.86 2.67
C ALA A 159 0.38 1.24 1.26
N ALA A 160 -0.66 0.44 1.00
CA ALA A 160 -0.92 -0.14 -0.31
C ALA A 160 -1.19 0.90 -1.41
N VAL A 161 -1.62 2.11 -1.04
CA VAL A 161 -1.82 3.24 -1.98
C VAL A 161 -0.70 4.28 -1.88
N GLY A 162 0.47 3.89 -1.36
CA GLY A 162 1.65 4.73 -1.28
C GLY A 162 1.59 5.86 -0.24
N ALA A 163 0.72 5.75 0.77
CA ALA A 163 0.61 6.77 1.81
C ALA A 163 1.72 6.69 2.88
N GLY A 164 2.51 5.61 2.88
CA GLY A 164 3.53 5.36 3.89
C GLY A 164 2.95 4.82 5.20
N GLY A 165 3.71 4.97 6.28
CA GLY A 165 3.33 4.47 7.60
C GLY A 165 3.73 3.01 7.84
N LEU A 166 3.35 2.48 9.00
CA LEU A 166 3.78 1.15 9.48
C LEU A 166 3.34 -0.02 8.58
N GLY A 167 2.30 0.18 7.77
CA GLY A 167 1.87 -0.80 6.77
C GLY A 167 2.94 -1.15 5.75
N VAL A 168 3.90 -0.25 5.47
CA VAL A 168 5.04 -0.53 4.58
C VAL A 168 5.84 -1.74 5.07
N PHE A 169 6.17 -1.80 6.36
CA PHE A 169 6.87 -2.94 6.94
C PHE A 169 6.02 -4.22 6.90
N ILE A 170 4.71 -4.11 7.14
CA ILE A 170 3.80 -5.26 7.10
C ILE A 170 3.76 -5.84 5.69
N PHE A 171 3.49 -5.02 4.66
CA PHE A 171 3.41 -5.49 3.28
C PHE A 171 4.76 -5.97 2.75
N ARG A 172 5.85 -5.25 3.06
CA ARG A 172 7.21 -5.68 2.70
C ARG A 172 7.55 -7.02 3.36
N GLY A 173 7.23 -7.19 4.65
CA GLY A 173 7.44 -8.45 5.37
C GLY A 173 6.66 -9.62 4.77
N LEU A 174 5.42 -9.39 4.35
CA LEU A 174 4.61 -10.40 3.64
C LEU A 174 5.25 -10.79 2.31
N ARG A 175 5.71 -9.82 1.52
CA ARG A 175 6.33 -10.06 0.20
C ARG A 175 7.68 -10.78 0.31
N GLN A 176 8.51 -10.35 1.26
CA GLN A 176 9.88 -10.88 1.44
C GLN A 176 9.98 -12.09 2.37
N TYR A 177 8.86 -12.58 2.91
CA TYR A 177 8.88 -13.63 3.95
C TYR A 177 9.76 -13.28 5.14
N ASP A 178 9.82 -12.00 5.47
CA ASP A 178 10.57 -11.54 6.63
C ASP A 178 9.64 -11.32 7.81
N ASN A 179 9.59 -12.31 8.70
CA ASN A 179 8.79 -12.24 9.91
C ASN A 179 9.23 -11.09 10.82
N ASN A 180 10.50 -10.65 10.75
CA ASN A 180 10.96 -9.53 11.57
C ASN A 180 10.38 -8.21 11.08
N LEU A 181 10.32 -7.98 9.75
CA LEU A 181 9.64 -6.83 9.16
C LEU A 181 8.15 -6.82 9.53
N LEU A 182 7.47 -7.96 9.31
CA LEU A 182 6.05 -8.10 9.60
C LEU A 182 5.75 -7.84 11.07
N LEU A 183 6.51 -8.46 11.99
CA LEU A 183 6.34 -8.27 13.43
C LEU A 183 6.66 -6.83 13.86
N ALA A 184 7.73 -6.22 13.33
CA ALA A 184 8.08 -4.84 13.66
C ALA A 184 6.96 -3.86 13.26
N GLY A 185 6.41 -4.00 12.05
CA GLY A 185 5.28 -3.18 11.60
C GLY A 185 4.01 -3.42 12.40
N ALA A 186 3.63 -4.69 12.61
CA ALA A 186 2.41 -5.05 13.31
C ALA A 186 2.44 -4.68 14.80
N LEU A 187 3.56 -4.98 15.50
CA LEU A 187 3.71 -4.63 16.91
C LEU A 187 3.74 -3.11 17.12
N ALA A 188 4.47 -2.38 16.26
CA ALA A 188 4.50 -0.93 16.34
C ALA A 188 3.10 -0.31 16.12
N ALA A 189 2.33 -0.81 15.14
CA ALA A 189 0.96 -0.35 14.89
C ALA A 189 0.02 -0.68 16.06
N ALA A 190 0.12 -1.89 16.63
CA ALA A 190 -0.67 -2.29 17.79
C ALA A 190 -0.34 -1.45 19.02
N LEU A 191 0.94 -1.21 19.30
CA LEU A 191 1.37 -0.34 20.40
C LEU A 191 0.89 1.11 20.20
N LEU A 192 0.91 1.60 18.97
CA LEU A 192 0.40 2.93 18.64
C LEU A 192 -1.11 3.04 18.88
N ALA A 193 -1.88 2.02 18.49
CA ALA A 193 -3.32 1.96 18.74
C ALA A 193 -3.62 1.93 20.24
N LEU A 194 -2.93 1.08 21.00
CA LEU A 194 -3.08 0.98 22.45
C LEU A 194 -2.67 2.28 23.14
N ALA A 195 -1.59 2.93 22.70
CA ALA A 195 -1.14 4.21 23.24
C ALA A 195 -2.18 5.31 23.00
N GLY A 196 -2.73 5.40 21.78
CA GLY A 196 -3.79 6.34 21.43
C GLY A 196 -5.07 6.10 22.24
N ASP A 197 -5.48 4.84 22.37
CA ASP A 197 -6.62 4.43 23.17
C ASP A 197 -6.44 4.79 24.65
N PHE A 198 -5.30 4.48 25.23
CA PHE A 198 -4.99 4.77 26.63
C PHE A 198 -4.93 6.28 26.90
N LEU A 199 -4.27 7.06 26.04
CA LEU A 199 -4.18 8.52 26.17
C LEU A 199 -5.55 9.19 26.16
N LEU A 200 -6.35 8.88 25.15
CA LEU A 200 -7.69 9.42 25.02
C LEU A 200 -8.59 8.94 26.15
N GLY A 201 -8.39 7.70 26.66
CA GLY A 201 -9.08 7.18 27.83
C GLY A 201 -8.78 7.97 29.11
N ILE A 202 -7.53 8.41 29.32
CA ILE A 202 -7.19 9.29 30.45
C ILE A 202 -7.89 10.64 30.30
N VAL A 203 -7.88 11.23 29.11
CA VAL A 203 -8.58 12.50 28.84
C VAL A 203 -10.08 12.32 29.08
N GLU A 204 -10.68 11.24 28.58
CA GLU A 204 -12.11 10.92 28.80
C GLU A 204 -12.47 10.85 30.29
N GLN A 205 -11.63 10.21 31.12
CA GLN A 205 -11.86 10.08 32.55
C GLN A 205 -11.94 11.44 33.27
N GLN A 206 -11.25 12.47 32.79
CA GLN A 206 -11.30 13.82 33.38
C GLN A 206 -12.68 14.48 33.21
N PHE A 207 -13.45 14.10 32.19
CA PHE A 207 -14.76 14.64 31.86
C PHE A 207 -15.91 13.75 32.36
N ARG A 208 -15.63 12.63 33.04
CA ARG A 208 -16.65 11.82 33.72
C ARG A 208 -16.95 12.43 35.07
N PHE A 209 -18.13 13.01 35.20
CA PHE A 209 -18.60 13.69 36.45
C PHE A 209 -18.63 12.78 37.68
N ASP A 210 -18.60 11.46 37.52
CA ASP A 210 -18.81 10.49 38.58
C ASP A 210 -17.54 10.09 39.37
N ARG A 211 -16.34 10.52 38.93
CA ARG A 211 -15.09 10.19 39.62
C ARG A 211 -14.10 11.36 39.61
N LYS A 212 -14.06 12.12 40.69
CA LYS A 212 -12.91 12.98 41.02
C LYS A 212 -11.74 12.13 41.55
N ALA A 213 -11.22 11.18 40.79
CA ALA A 213 -9.97 10.54 41.13
C ALA A 213 -8.82 11.43 40.64
N PRO A 214 -7.90 11.88 41.52
CA PRO A 214 -6.73 12.63 41.07
C PRO A 214 -5.90 11.76 40.12
N ILE A 215 -5.39 12.38 39.03
CA ILE A 215 -4.47 11.70 38.11
C ILE A 215 -3.28 11.22 38.95
N SER A 216 -2.99 9.93 38.91
CA SER A 216 -1.81 9.41 39.60
C SER A 216 -0.53 9.95 38.95
N SER A 217 0.53 10.15 39.72
CA SER A 217 1.82 10.61 39.21
C SER A 217 2.35 9.71 38.08
N VAL A 218 2.05 8.40 38.12
CA VAL A 218 2.38 7.44 37.08
C VAL A 218 1.62 7.74 35.76
N GLN A 219 0.33 8.09 35.86
CA GLN A 219 -0.46 8.46 34.68
C GLN A 219 0.06 9.75 34.02
N ILE A 220 0.49 10.73 34.83
CA ILE A 220 1.11 11.97 34.32
C ILE A 220 2.43 11.65 33.62
N VAL A 221 3.30 10.83 34.21
CA VAL A 221 4.58 10.45 33.58
C VAL A 221 4.35 9.70 32.28
N VAL A 222 3.41 8.76 32.24
CA VAL A 222 3.06 8.02 31.02
C VAL A 222 2.50 8.96 29.95
N LEU A 223 1.62 9.90 30.33
CA LEU A 223 1.09 10.94 29.42
C LEU A 223 2.21 11.80 28.83
N VAL A 224 3.15 12.24 29.66
CA VAL A 224 4.28 13.07 29.21
C VAL A 224 5.19 12.27 28.28
N VAL A 225 5.52 11.01 28.60
CA VAL A 225 6.36 10.16 27.77
C VAL A 225 5.71 9.91 26.40
N ILE A 226 4.41 9.58 26.39
CA ILE A 226 3.70 9.33 25.14
C ILE A 226 3.51 10.64 24.33
N ALA A 227 3.21 11.76 24.99
CA ALA A 227 3.14 13.07 24.34
C ALA A 227 4.51 13.45 23.73
N LEU A 228 5.60 13.19 24.42
CA LEU A 228 6.97 13.40 23.88
C LEU A 228 7.26 12.50 22.69
N LEU A 229 6.85 11.23 22.73
CA LEU A 229 7.00 10.29 21.60
C LEU A 229 6.15 10.72 20.39
N LEU A 230 4.94 11.19 20.62
CA LEU A 230 4.05 11.72 19.58
C LEU A 230 4.60 13.01 18.99
N VAL A 231 5.08 13.94 19.83
CA VAL A 231 5.72 15.20 19.39
C VAL A 231 7.01 14.90 18.64
N PHE A 232 7.83 13.97 19.12
CA PHE A 232 9.04 13.53 18.44
C PHE A 232 8.72 12.89 17.08
N GLY A 233 7.72 11.99 17.02
CA GLY A 233 7.24 11.40 15.77
C GLY A 233 6.67 12.44 14.81
N LEU A 234 5.90 13.42 15.31
CA LEU A 234 5.37 14.53 14.53
C LEU A 234 6.49 15.44 14.00
N LEU A 235 7.45 15.82 14.85
CA LEU A 235 8.57 16.68 14.48
C LEU A 235 9.54 15.98 13.53
N SER A 236 9.81 14.69 13.69
CA SER A 236 10.61 13.90 12.74
C SER A 236 9.90 13.75 11.40
N GLY A 237 8.57 13.58 11.41
CA GLY A 237 7.73 13.63 10.21
C GLY A 237 7.70 15.01 9.56
N LEU A 238 7.67 16.10 10.32
CA LEU A 238 7.69 17.47 9.81
C LEU A 238 9.04 17.87 9.21
N ARG A 239 10.16 17.38 9.76
CA ARG A 239 11.50 17.67 9.21
C ARG A 239 11.75 17.04 7.84
N ARG A 240 11.02 15.98 7.45
CA ARG A 240 11.11 15.32 6.14
C ARG A 240 9.96 15.63 5.19
N VAL A 241 8.90 16.27 5.66
CA VAL A 241 7.88 16.84 4.78
C VAL A 241 8.31 18.28 4.45
N GLN A 242 9.34 18.38 3.67
CA GLN A 242 9.32 19.40 2.64
C GLN A 242 8.16 19.01 1.72
N THR A 243 7.01 19.65 1.92
CA THR A 243 6.01 19.76 0.87
C THR A 243 6.78 20.03 -0.42
N PRO A 244 6.57 19.29 -1.50
CA PRO A 244 7.01 19.77 -2.79
C PRO A 244 6.25 21.05 -3.01
N SER A 245 6.91 22.18 -2.79
CA SER A 245 6.52 23.42 -3.40
C SER A 245 6.38 23.12 -4.88
N ILE A 246 5.23 23.40 -5.42
CA ILE A 246 4.96 23.46 -6.86
C ILE A 246 5.93 24.50 -7.43
N THR A 247 7.17 24.13 -7.67
CA THR A 247 8.19 24.83 -8.49
C THR A 247 9.58 24.29 -8.17
N ASN A 248 9.88 23.04 -8.52
CA ASN A 248 11.24 22.64 -8.85
C ASN A 248 11.16 21.84 -10.14
N ALA A 249 11.38 22.53 -11.25
CA ALA A 249 11.39 21.99 -12.61
C ALA A 249 12.50 20.95 -12.87
N ASN A 250 13.22 20.50 -11.84
CA ASN A 250 14.38 19.62 -11.95
C ASN A 250 14.31 18.41 -10.99
N ARG A 251 13.13 17.98 -10.56
CA ARG A 251 13.01 16.80 -9.68
C ARG A 251 12.22 15.72 -10.38
N ALA A 252 12.76 14.49 -10.45
CA ALA A 252 12.06 13.34 -11.01
C ALA A 252 11.29 12.57 -9.93
N VAL A 253 10.08 12.10 -10.23
CA VAL A 253 9.28 11.24 -9.37
C VAL A 253 9.20 9.85 -9.99
N ILE A 254 9.82 8.86 -9.35
CA ILE A 254 9.86 7.48 -9.83
C ILE A 254 8.92 6.62 -9.02
N ALA A 255 8.06 5.88 -9.71
CA ALA A 255 7.16 4.90 -9.10
C ALA A 255 7.67 3.47 -9.31
N SER A 256 7.21 2.53 -8.48
CA SER A 256 7.37 1.10 -8.71
C SER A 256 6.09 0.35 -8.34
N LYS A 257 5.91 -0.83 -8.93
CA LYS A 257 4.98 -1.83 -8.40
C LYS A 257 5.49 -2.37 -7.06
N ASP A 258 4.64 -3.16 -6.40
CA ASP A 258 4.85 -3.69 -5.06
C ASP A 258 5.57 -5.04 -5.01
N PHE A 259 6.45 -5.33 -5.95
CA PHE A 259 7.32 -6.51 -5.95
C PHE A 259 8.79 -6.14 -6.20
N THR A 260 9.69 -6.98 -5.70
CA THR A 260 11.12 -6.71 -5.56
C THR A 260 11.78 -6.25 -6.85
N GLU A 261 11.54 -6.91 -7.98
CA GLU A 261 12.14 -6.55 -9.26
C GLU A 261 11.75 -5.14 -9.71
N SER A 262 10.47 -4.78 -9.59
CA SER A 262 10.00 -3.43 -9.94
C SER A 262 10.65 -2.37 -9.06
N ILE A 263 10.88 -2.68 -7.77
CA ILE A 263 11.57 -1.78 -6.83
C ILE A 263 13.05 -1.64 -7.21
N ILE A 264 13.72 -2.74 -7.56
CA ILE A 264 15.13 -2.73 -7.98
C ILE A 264 15.28 -1.88 -9.25
N LEU A 265 14.46 -2.11 -10.28
CA LEU A 265 14.52 -1.35 -11.53
C LEU A 265 14.24 0.14 -11.29
N ALA A 266 13.25 0.48 -10.48
CA ALA A 266 12.96 1.87 -10.12
C ALA A 266 14.12 2.52 -9.35
N GLU A 267 14.79 1.78 -8.46
CA GLU A 267 15.96 2.26 -7.71
C GLU A 267 17.19 2.42 -8.61
N ILE A 268 17.39 1.56 -9.62
CA ILE A 268 18.44 1.71 -10.64
C ILE A 268 18.27 3.07 -11.35
N ALA A 269 17.08 3.35 -11.88
CA ALA A 269 16.81 4.62 -12.54
C ALA A 269 16.99 5.81 -11.59
N ALA A 270 16.57 5.66 -10.32
CA ALA A 270 16.70 6.70 -9.29
C ALA A 270 18.16 7.05 -9.01
N GLN A 271 19.01 6.05 -8.72
CA GLN A 271 20.42 6.29 -8.44
C GLN A 271 21.17 6.83 -9.65
N MET A 272 20.85 6.36 -10.86
CA MET A 272 21.43 6.89 -12.08
C MET A 272 21.08 8.36 -12.34
N LEU A 273 19.86 8.80 -12.05
CA LEU A 273 19.47 10.20 -12.12
C LEU A 273 20.14 11.05 -11.03
N GLU A 274 20.22 10.52 -9.81
CA GLU A 274 20.91 11.21 -8.70
C GLU A 274 22.39 11.43 -8.97
N THR A 275 23.09 10.48 -9.63
CA THR A 275 24.49 10.68 -10.04
C THR A 275 24.66 11.77 -11.10
N ARG A 276 23.58 12.15 -11.81
CA ARG A 276 23.54 13.27 -12.77
C ARG A 276 23.04 14.59 -12.14
N GLY A 277 22.90 14.60 -10.82
CA GLY A 277 22.45 15.80 -10.09
C GLY A 277 20.94 16.06 -10.14
N VAL A 278 20.13 15.09 -10.63
CA VAL A 278 18.67 15.18 -10.62
C VAL A 278 18.14 14.60 -9.31
N PRO A 279 17.54 15.40 -8.42
CA PRO A 279 16.92 14.88 -7.20
C PRO A 279 15.74 13.97 -7.54
N VAL A 280 15.59 12.86 -6.81
CA VAL A 280 14.55 11.86 -7.06
C VAL A 280 13.64 11.68 -5.86
N ASP A 281 12.33 11.73 -6.10
CA ASP A 281 11.30 11.28 -5.18
C ASP A 281 10.87 9.85 -5.52
N ARG A 282 10.97 8.96 -4.54
CA ARG A 282 10.63 7.55 -4.67
C ARG A 282 9.20 7.29 -4.21
N LYS A 283 8.32 6.85 -5.13
CA LYS A 283 6.96 6.38 -4.84
C LYS A 283 6.86 4.89 -5.10
N PHE A 284 7.61 4.14 -4.34
CA PHE A 284 7.73 2.70 -4.51
C PHE A 284 6.61 1.92 -3.83
N GLU A 285 6.51 0.64 -4.19
CA GLU A 285 5.60 -0.33 -3.59
C GLU A 285 4.11 -0.02 -3.81
N LEU A 286 3.76 0.48 -4.98
CA LEU A 286 2.37 0.73 -5.37
C LEU A 286 1.72 -0.54 -5.93
N GLY A 287 0.56 -0.94 -5.41
CA GLY A 287 -0.12 -2.15 -5.83
C GLY A 287 -0.75 -2.07 -7.22
N GLY A 288 -0.78 -3.18 -7.94
CA GLY A 288 -1.48 -3.33 -9.22
C GLY A 288 -1.10 -2.30 -10.27
N ASN A 289 -2.09 -1.60 -10.84
CA ASN A 289 -1.91 -0.59 -11.89
C ASN A 289 -1.68 0.84 -11.33
N LEU A 290 -1.53 1.01 -10.03
CA LEU A 290 -1.34 2.33 -9.43
C LEU A 290 -0.13 3.12 -9.96
N PRO A 291 1.03 2.52 -10.32
CA PRO A 291 2.11 3.26 -10.97
C PRO A 291 1.67 3.86 -12.31
N HIS A 292 0.88 3.15 -13.12
CA HIS A 292 0.35 3.64 -14.38
C HIS A 292 -0.59 4.85 -14.15
N GLU A 293 -1.53 4.73 -13.20
CA GLU A 293 -2.41 5.83 -12.79
C GLU A 293 -1.64 7.04 -12.25
N ALA A 294 -0.49 6.81 -11.59
CA ALA A 294 0.39 7.88 -11.12
C ALA A 294 0.97 8.68 -12.29
N LEU A 295 1.34 8.04 -13.40
CA LEU A 295 1.79 8.73 -14.59
C LEU A 295 0.65 9.53 -15.26
N LEU A 296 -0.52 8.92 -15.41
CA LEU A 296 -1.69 9.58 -16.00
C LEU A 296 -2.12 10.83 -15.22
N SER A 297 -2.08 10.74 -13.91
CA SER A 297 -2.39 11.88 -13.01
C SER A 297 -1.25 12.89 -12.86
N GLY A 298 -0.07 12.65 -13.47
CA GLY A 298 1.11 13.51 -13.33
C GLY A 298 1.75 13.49 -11.94
N THR A 299 1.43 12.51 -11.11
CA THR A 299 2.00 12.35 -9.76
C THR A 299 3.28 11.51 -9.74
N ALA A 300 3.61 10.84 -10.83
CA ALA A 300 4.90 10.21 -11.10
C ALA A 300 5.35 10.51 -12.53
N ASP A 301 6.64 10.35 -12.81
CA ASP A 301 7.26 10.66 -14.09
C ASP A 301 7.64 9.41 -14.88
N LEU A 302 8.08 8.36 -14.19
CA LEU A 302 8.37 7.07 -14.80
C LEU A 302 8.16 5.91 -13.81
N TYR A 303 7.98 4.71 -14.36
CA TYR A 303 7.99 3.45 -13.62
C TYR A 303 8.41 2.28 -14.53
N PRO A 304 9.01 1.21 -14.00
CA PRO A 304 9.29 -0.01 -14.75
C PRO A 304 8.02 -0.85 -14.94
N GLU A 305 7.84 -1.38 -16.16
CA GLU A 305 6.71 -2.21 -16.57
C GLU A 305 7.17 -3.27 -17.56
N TYR A 306 6.27 -4.13 -18.00
CA TYR A 306 6.54 -5.18 -18.99
C TYR A 306 5.64 -5.01 -20.21
N THR A 307 6.20 -5.24 -21.39
CA THR A 307 5.49 -5.07 -22.68
C THR A 307 4.19 -5.87 -22.75
N GLY A 308 4.20 -7.13 -22.28
CA GLY A 308 3.01 -7.98 -22.23
C GLY A 308 1.93 -7.46 -21.28
N THR A 309 2.31 -6.86 -20.14
CA THR A 309 1.35 -6.22 -19.24
C THR A 309 0.75 -4.97 -19.87
N CYS A 310 1.57 -4.13 -20.49
CA CYS A 310 1.08 -2.96 -21.23
C CYS A 310 0.07 -3.38 -22.31
N TYR A 311 0.38 -4.43 -23.06
CA TYR A 311 -0.40 -4.91 -24.19
C TYR A 311 -1.74 -5.56 -23.76
N ALA A 312 -1.67 -6.54 -22.87
CA ALA A 312 -2.83 -7.36 -22.54
C ALA A 312 -3.66 -6.79 -21.38
N ALA A 313 -3.01 -6.26 -20.32
CA ALA A 313 -3.73 -5.83 -19.12
C ALA A 313 -4.17 -4.35 -19.20
N ILE A 314 -3.38 -3.46 -19.81
CA ILE A 314 -3.67 -2.03 -19.86
C ILE A 314 -4.40 -1.64 -21.16
N LEU A 315 -3.89 -2.12 -22.31
CA LEU A 315 -4.51 -1.86 -23.61
C LEU A 315 -5.62 -2.85 -23.98
N HIS A 316 -5.81 -3.93 -23.21
CA HIS A 316 -6.86 -4.94 -23.38
C HIS A 316 -6.80 -5.69 -24.73
N HIS A 317 -5.63 -5.85 -25.31
CA HIS A 317 -5.44 -6.66 -26.51
C HIS A 317 -5.39 -8.16 -26.20
N GLN A 318 -5.74 -8.98 -27.20
CA GLN A 318 -5.52 -10.42 -27.11
C GLN A 318 -4.02 -10.71 -27.19
N PRO A 319 -3.49 -11.60 -26.34
CA PRO A 319 -2.06 -11.93 -26.32
C PRO A 319 -1.56 -12.44 -27.67
N ILE A 320 -0.38 -11.98 -28.08
CA ILE A 320 0.38 -12.46 -29.24
C ILE A 320 1.81 -12.76 -28.84
N SER A 321 2.47 -13.68 -29.53
CA SER A 321 3.81 -14.18 -29.19
C SER A 321 4.97 -13.45 -29.90
N ASP A 322 4.70 -12.46 -30.76
CA ASP A 322 5.73 -11.70 -31.49
C ASP A 322 6.20 -10.49 -30.67
N PRO A 323 7.43 -10.49 -30.08
CA PRO A 323 7.89 -9.40 -29.20
C PRO A 323 7.94 -8.04 -29.89
N ARG A 324 8.37 -8.01 -31.16
CA ARG A 324 8.49 -6.76 -31.91
C ARG A 324 7.13 -6.11 -32.13
N LYS A 325 6.14 -6.91 -32.54
CA LYS A 325 4.79 -6.40 -32.74
C LYS A 325 4.17 -5.90 -31.44
N VAL A 326 4.36 -6.63 -30.33
CA VAL A 326 3.90 -6.20 -29.01
C VAL A 326 4.54 -4.86 -28.65
N TYR A 327 5.87 -4.76 -28.73
CA TYR A 327 6.60 -3.53 -28.41
C TYR A 327 6.16 -2.34 -29.28
N ASP A 328 6.14 -2.51 -30.60
CA ASP A 328 5.81 -1.42 -31.53
C ASP A 328 4.36 -0.91 -31.31
N GLN A 329 3.42 -1.82 -31.11
CA GLN A 329 2.03 -1.47 -30.86
C GLN A 329 1.86 -0.79 -29.51
N VAL A 330 2.46 -1.31 -28.43
CA VAL A 330 2.46 -0.68 -27.11
C VAL A 330 3.02 0.73 -27.19
N LYS A 331 4.18 0.90 -27.84
CA LYS A 331 4.82 2.21 -27.97
C LYS A 331 3.93 3.22 -28.70
N GLN A 332 3.31 2.79 -29.80
CA GLN A 332 2.42 3.64 -30.60
C GLN A 332 1.15 4.03 -29.80
N GLU A 333 0.50 3.06 -29.17
CA GLU A 333 -0.75 3.30 -28.46
C GLU A 333 -0.56 4.07 -27.15
N TYR A 334 0.53 3.84 -26.42
CA TYR A 334 0.87 4.64 -25.24
C TYR A 334 1.13 6.11 -25.61
N ALA A 335 1.79 6.33 -26.74
CA ALA A 335 2.05 7.67 -27.23
C ALA A 335 0.77 8.41 -27.65
N THR A 336 -0.19 7.72 -28.25
CA THR A 336 -1.45 8.31 -28.76
C THR A 336 -2.53 8.41 -27.69
N ASN A 337 -2.73 7.35 -26.90
CA ASN A 337 -3.88 7.26 -26.01
C ASN A 337 -3.61 7.90 -24.65
N PHE A 338 -2.35 7.84 -24.17
CA PHE A 338 -1.98 8.24 -22.82
C PHE A 338 -0.97 9.41 -22.77
N ASN A 339 -0.40 9.81 -23.91
CA ASN A 339 0.69 10.78 -23.95
C ASN A 339 1.92 10.33 -23.12
N LEU A 340 2.15 9.01 -23.10
CA LEU A 340 3.30 8.36 -22.45
C LEU A 340 4.27 7.85 -23.52
N ASP A 341 5.51 7.62 -23.14
CA ASP A 341 6.54 6.99 -23.96
C ASP A 341 7.00 5.68 -23.31
N ILE A 342 7.56 4.77 -24.14
CA ILE A 342 8.10 3.47 -23.72
C ILE A 342 9.59 3.44 -24.08
N SER A 343 10.45 3.14 -23.10
CA SER A 343 11.88 2.96 -23.34
C SER A 343 12.15 1.76 -24.25
N GLN A 344 13.38 1.64 -24.75
CA GLN A 344 13.84 0.37 -25.33
C GLN A 344 13.84 -0.71 -24.25
N PRO A 345 13.73 -2.02 -24.62
CA PRO A 345 13.82 -3.13 -23.70
C PRO A 345 15.13 -3.13 -22.90
N LEU A 346 15.06 -3.53 -21.63
CA LEU A 346 16.20 -3.53 -20.70
C LEU A 346 17.14 -4.72 -20.90
N GLY A 347 16.72 -5.76 -21.67
CA GLY A 347 17.54 -6.93 -22.01
C GLY A 347 17.09 -8.24 -21.35
N PHE A 348 15.97 -8.24 -20.65
CA PHE A 348 15.40 -9.45 -20.06
C PHE A 348 13.87 -9.47 -20.12
N GLU A 349 13.32 -10.65 -19.93
CA GLU A 349 11.88 -10.88 -19.81
C GLU A 349 11.53 -11.42 -18.44
N ASN A 350 10.36 -10.99 -17.92
CA ASN A 350 9.77 -11.56 -16.73
C ASN A 350 8.36 -12.05 -17.04
N THR A 351 8.28 -13.27 -17.57
CA THR A 351 7.02 -13.94 -17.92
C THR A 351 6.39 -14.64 -16.70
N PHE A 352 5.14 -15.03 -16.83
CA PHE A 352 4.53 -15.95 -15.86
C PHE A 352 5.27 -17.28 -15.86
N ALA A 353 5.68 -17.72 -14.67
CA ALA A 353 6.34 -18.99 -14.44
C ALA A 353 5.36 -19.97 -13.79
N ILE A 354 5.12 -21.10 -14.45
CA ILE A 354 4.36 -22.19 -13.86
C ILE A 354 5.32 -23.05 -13.05
N LEU A 355 5.14 -23.06 -11.73
CA LEU A 355 6.10 -23.59 -10.77
C LEU A 355 5.51 -24.78 -10.02
N VAL A 356 6.33 -25.80 -9.86
CA VAL A 356 6.08 -26.98 -9.03
C VAL A 356 7.26 -27.17 -8.07
N ARG A 357 7.14 -28.02 -7.07
CA ARG A 357 8.29 -28.39 -6.21
C ARG A 357 9.33 -29.17 -7.02
N GLY A 358 10.61 -28.91 -6.82
CA GLY A 358 11.70 -29.62 -7.51
C GLY A 358 11.68 -31.11 -7.26
N ASP A 359 11.34 -31.57 -6.03
CA ASP A 359 11.18 -33.00 -5.73
C ASP A 359 10.06 -33.65 -6.54
N ASP A 360 8.92 -32.95 -6.72
CA ASP A 360 7.81 -33.47 -7.53
C ASP A 360 8.17 -33.50 -9.00
N ALA A 361 8.86 -32.46 -9.51
CA ALA A 361 9.35 -32.43 -10.89
C ALA A 361 10.31 -33.61 -11.18
N ARG A 362 11.26 -33.86 -10.27
CA ARG A 362 12.20 -35.00 -10.40
C ARG A 362 11.48 -36.34 -10.31
N ARG A 363 10.59 -36.51 -9.35
CA ARG A 363 9.84 -37.75 -9.11
C ARG A 363 8.91 -38.13 -10.27
N LEU A 364 8.25 -37.14 -10.85
CA LEU A 364 7.28 -37.30 -11.94
C LEU A 364 7.89 -37.06 -13.33
N ASN A 365 9.20 -36.77 -13.39
CA ASN A 365 9.94 -36.49 -14.63
C ASN A 365 9.30 -35.35 -15.46
N LEU A 366 8.87 -34.27 -14.78
CA LEU A 366 8.23 -33.14 -15.42
C LEU A 366 9.28 -32.18 -16.00
N LYS A 367 9.07 -31.72 -17.22
CA LYS A 367 9.87 -30.69 -17.90
C LYS A 367 8.98 -29.57 -18.41
N THR A 368 7.87 -29.90 -19.03
CA THR A 368 6.93 -28.98 -19.67
C THR A 368 5.61 -28.92 -18.92
N ILE A 369 4.81 -27.91 -19.25
CA ILE A 369 3.43 -27.79 -18.73
C ILE A 369 2.59 -28.97 -19.20
N SER A 370 2.79 -29.43 -20.45
CA SER A 370 2.10 -30.60 -20.99
C SER A 370 2.44 -31.89 -20.25
N ASP A 371 3.67 -32.05 -19.71
CA ASP A 371 4.03 -33.20 -18.88
C ASP A 371 3.24 -33.23 -17.57
N ALA A 372 2.88 -32.06 -17.02
CA ALA A 372 2.11 -31.96 -15.81
C ALA A 372 0.60 -32.20 -16.02
N ALA A 373 0.09 -32.02 -17.22
CA ALA A 373 -1.35 -32.09 -17.53
C ALA A 373 -2.05 -33.38 -17.02
N PRO A 374 -1.46 -34.61 -17.12
CA PRO A 374 -2.08 -35.82 -16.59
C PRO A 374 -2.31 -35.82 -15.06
N PHE A 375 -1.49 -35.08 -14.30
CA PHE A 375 -1.55 -35.02 -12.84
C PHE A 375 -2.47 -33.91 -12.33
N ILE A 376 -2.68 -32.86 -13.12
CA ILE A 376 -3.45 -31.66 -12.76
C ILE A 376 -4.86 -31.93 -12.26
N PRO A 377 -5.62 -32.93 -12.75
CA PRO A 377 -6.94 -33.24 -12.20
C PRO A 377 -6.96 -33.63 -10.72
N THR A 378 -5.81 -33.97 -10.15
CA THR A 378 -5.66 -34.28 -8.71
C THR A 378 -4.95 -33.14 -7.95
N TRP A 379 -4.44 -32.12 -8.63
CA TRP A 379 -3.64 -31.07 -8.05
C TRP A 379 -4.47 -29.84 -7.65
N ARG A 380 -3.98 -29.16 -6.61
CA ARG A 380 -4.47 -27.88 -6.13
C ARG A 380 -3.56 -26.76 -6.68
N ALA A 381 -4.13 -25.79 -7.37
CA ALA A 381 -3.40 -24.60 -7.82
C ALA A 381 -3.52 -23.47 -6.79
N GLY A 382 -2.40 -22.82 -6.48
CA GLY A 382 -2.36 -21.56 -5.72
C GLY A 382 -2.04 -20.40 -6.66
N LEU A 383 -2.97 -19.47 -6.86
CA LEU A 383 -2.86 -18.43 -7.87
C LEU A 383 -2.99 -17.04 -7.25
N GLY A 384 -2.11 -16.11 -7.67
CA GLY A 384 -2.28 -14.69 -7.40
C GLY A 384 -3.49 -14.11 -8.15
N GLN A 385 -4.04 -13.00 -7.62
CA GLN A 385 -5.21 -12.34 -8.19
C GLN A 385 -5.03 -11.95 -9.65
N ASP A 386 -3.87 -11.35 -9.97
CA ASP A 386 -3.56 -10.92 -11.34
C ASP A 386 -3.60 -12.09 -12.31
N PHE A 387 -2.85 -13.17 -12.02
CA PHE A 387 -2.83 -14.35 -12.89
C PHE A 387 -4.22 -15.00 -13.02
N LYS A 388 -4.98 -15.04 -11.94
CA LYS A 388 -6.32 -15.66 -11.94
C LYS A 388 -7.33 -14.88 -12.78
N SER A 389 -7.23 -13.54 -12.82
CA SER A 389 -8.26 -12.67 -13.42
C SER A 389 -7.92 -12.21 -14.83
N ARG A 390 -6.66 -12.13 -15.20
CA ARG A 390 -6.21 -11.59 -16.50
C ARG A 390 -6.53 -12.55 -17.65
N ALA A 391 -6.81 -11.99 -18.83
CA ALA A 391 -7.09 -12.77 -20.03
C ALA A 391 -5.87 -13.60 -20.48
N ASP A 392 -4.66 -13.06 -20.33
CA ASP A 392 -3.37 -13.72 -20.58
C ASP A 392 -2.88 -14.58 -19.40
N GLY A 393 -3.67 -14.69 -18.33
CA GLY A 393 -3.44 -15.52 -17.16
C GLY A 393 -4.21 -16.83 -17.19
N PHE A 394 -4.71 -17.23 -16.02
CA PHE A 394 -5.32 -18.55 -15.79
C PHE A 394 -6.47 -18.92 -16.73
N PRO A 395 -7.44 -18.05 -17.08
CA PRO A 395 -8.54 -18.43 -17.97
C PRO A 395 -8.06 -18.89 -19.35
N GLY A 396 -7.16 -18.15 -19.97
CA GLY A 396 -6.60 -18.51 -21.27
C GLY A 396 -5.59 -19.66 -21.18
N PHE A 397 -4.73 -19.65 -20.15
CA PHE A 397 -3.77 -20.70 -19.85
C PHE A 397 -4.43 -22.08 -19.69
N SER A 398 -5.44 -22.17 -18.81
CA SER A 398 -6.15 -23.43 -18.58
C SER A 398 -6.88 -23.94 -19.84
N LYS A 399 -7.39 -23.02 -20.68
CA LYS A 399 -8.03 -23.36 -21.95
C LYS A 399 -7.00 -23.84 -22.97
N SER A 400 -5.85 -23.18 -23.10
CA SER A 400 -4.79 -23.51 -24.07
C SER A 400 -4.21 -24.91 -23.83
N TYR A 401 -4.01 -25.26 -22.57
CA TYR A 401 -3.48 -26.56 -22.14
C TYR A 401 -4.56 -27.60 -21.78
N GLY A 402 -5.85 -27.25 -21.84
CA GLY A 402 -6.95 -28.14 -21.46
C GLY A 402 -6.98 -28.54 -19.99
N LEU A 403 -6.46 -27.69 -19.10
CA LEU A 403 -6.24 -28.02 -17.68
C LEU A 403 -7.51 -27.87 -16.83
N LYS A 404 -7.76 -28.85 -15.98
CA LYS A 404 -8.84 -28.82 -14.99
C LYS A 404 -8.28 -29.26 -13.64
N PHE A 405 -8.03 -28.31 -12.75
CA PHE A 405 -7.49 -28.57 -11.41
C PHE A 405 -8.55 -29.13 -10.48
N ALA A 406 -8.13 -29.95 -9.49
CA ALA A 406 -8.99 -30.41 -8.41
C ALA A 406 -9.53 -29.22 -7.59
N GLU A 407 -8.68 -28.25 -7.35
CA GLU A 407 -9.02 -27.03 -6.62
C GLU A 407 -8.15 -25.86 -7.11
N VAL A 408 -8.73 -24.64 -7.17
CA VAL A 408 -8.00 -23.40 -7.46
C VAL A 408 -8.19 -22.45 -6.29
N ARG A 409 -7.11 -22.18 -5.57
CA ARG A 409 -7.08 -21.27 -4.42
C ARG A 409 -6.49 -19.93 -4.84
N GLU A 410 -7.25 -18.87 -4.65
CA GLU A 410 -6.79 -17.52 -4.82
C GLU A 410 -6.17 -17.02 -3.53
N MET A 411 -4.97 -16.43 -3.63
CA MET A 411 -4.24 -15.87 -2.50
C MET A 411 -3.29 -14.77 -2.95
N ASP A 412 -2.73 -14.02 -2.01
CA ASP A 412 -1.65 -13.08 -2.31
C ASP A 412 -0.47 -13.82 -2.97
N LEU A 413 0.15 -13.20 -4.00
CA LEU A 413 1.23 -13.82 -4.77
C LEU A 413 2.39 -14.25 -3.86
N SER A 414 2.70 -13.47 -2.83
CA SER A 414 3.76 -13.81 -1.89
C SER A 414 3.46 -15.07 -1.08
N LEU A 415 2.19 -15.35 -0.79
CA LEU A 415 1.76 -16.54 -0.05
C LEU A 415 1.74 -17.80 -0.92
N THR A 416 1.65 -17.68 -2.25
CA THR A 416 1.63 -18.86 -3.14
C THR A 416 2.89 -19.69 -3.00
N TYR A 417 4.06 -19.06 -2.88
CA TYR A 417 5.35 -19.73 -2.74
C TYR A 417 5.44 -20.55 -1.43
N ILE A 418 4.93 -19.98 -0.31
CA ILE A 418 4.85 -20.74 0.96
C ILE A 418 3.89 -21.91 0.83
N ALA A 419 2.74 -21.67 0.25
CA ALA A 419 1.72 -22.71 0.09
C ALA A 419 2.25 -23.88 -0.75
N LEU A 420 3.09 -23.61 -1.78
CA LEU A 420 3.74 -24.63 -2.58
C LEU A 420 4.82 -25.37 -1.77
N ALA A 421 5.72 -24.64 -1.11
CA ALA A 421 6.79 -25.23 -0.30
C ALA A 421 6.23 -26.06 0.88
N SER A 422 5.15 -25.60 1.52
CA SER A 422 4.47 -26.31 2.62
C SER A 422 3.46 -27.38 2.17
N LYS A 423 3.41 -27.71 0.88
CA LYS A 423 2.54 -28.75 0.29
C LYS A 423 1.03 -28.48 0.45
N GLN A 424 0.64 -27.24 0.66
CA GLN A 424 -0.78 -26.83 0.70
C GLN A 424 -1.38 -26.73 -0.70
N VAL A 425 -0.55 -26.45 -1.71
CA VAL A 425 -0.87 -26.50 -3.13
C VAL A 425 0.20 -27.29 -3.86
N ASP A 426 -0.07 -27.68 -5.11
CA ASP A 426 0.79 -28.56 -5.87
C ASP A 426 1.44 -27.86 -7.07
N LEU A 427 0.82 -26.74 -7.51
CA LEU A 427 1.29 -25.87 -8.58
C LEU A 427 0.95 -24.41 -8.24
N ILE A 428 1.84 -23.49 -8.64
CA ILE A 428 1.59 -22.04 -8.56
C ILE A 428 1.95 -21.37 -9.88
N ALA A 429 1.42 -20.19 -10.10
CA ALA A 429 1.93 -19.26 -11.10
C ALA A 429 2.71 -18.14 -10.36
N GLY A 430 3.97 -17.98 -10.71
CA GLY A 430 4.88 -16.94 -10.21
C GLY A 430 5.49 -16.15 -11.34
N ASN A 431 6.63 -15.50 -11.08
CA ASN A 431 7.41 -14.73 -12.04
C ASN A 431 8.71 -15.48 -12.38
N SER A 432 9.14 -15.47 -13.65
CA SER A 432 10.30 -16.24 -14.12
C SER A 432 11.65 -15.75 -13.59
N THR A 433 11.71 -14.51 -13.13
CA THR A 433 12.92 -13.89 -12.55
C THR A 433 12.95 -13.92 -11.01
N GLU A 434 11.98 -14.59 -10.38
CA GLU A 434 11.84 -14.63 -8.93
C GLU A 434 13.00 -15.36 -8.25
N GLY A 435 13.72 -14.69 -7.36
CA GLY A 435 14.88 -15.25 -6.64
C GLY A 435 14.54 -16.44 -5.74
N ARG A 436 13.28 -16.53 -5.27
CA ARG A 436 12.79 -17.63 -4.43
C ARG A 436 12.68 -18.97 -5.13
N ILE A 437 12.68 -19.01 -6.46
CA ILE A 437 12.63 -20.27 -7.23
C ILE A 437 13.82 -21.16 -6.83
N ALA A 438 15.03 -20.60 -6.82
CA ALA A 438 16.22 -21.33 -6.41
C ALA A 438 16.25 -21.61 -4.89
N GLN A 439 15.83 -20.63 -4.07
CA GLN A 439 15.83 -20.74 -2.60
C GLN A 439 14.94 -21.86 -2.08
N LEU A 440 13.79 -22.09 -2.69
CA LEU A 440 12.78 -23.06 -2.26
C LEU A 440 12.84 -24.35 -3.07
N ASP A 441 13.88 -24.59 -3.87
CA ASP A 441 14.00 -25.73 -4.78
C ASP A 441 12.72 -25.93 -5.61
N LEU A 442 12.27 -24.85 -6.27
CA LEU A 442 11.12 -24.90 -7.17
C LEU A 442 11.61 -25.15 -8.61
N PHE A 443 10.77 -25.81 -9.37
CA PHE A 443 11.02 -26.11 -10.77
C PHE A 443 10.02 -25.38 -11.65
N GLN A 444 10.54 -24.59 -12.61
CA GLN A 444 9.73 -23.91 -13.62
C GLN A 444 9.47 -24.87 -14.78
N LEU A 445 8.20 -25.13 -15.04
CA LEU A 445 7.76 -25.89 -16.21
C LEU A 445 7.87 -25.02 -17.47
N GLU A 446 8.38 -25.60 -18.55
CA GLU A 446 8.49 -24.95 -19.84
C GLU A 446 7.10 -24.77 -20.48
N ASP A 447 6.82 -23.59 -21.04
CA ASP A 447 5.61 -23.27 -21.81
C ASP A 447 5.74 -23.81 -23.25
N ASP A 448 5.52 -25.08 -23.43
CA ASP A 448 5.69 -25.80 -24.71
C ASP A 448 4.62 -25.46 -25.77
N HIS A 449 3.53 -24.82 -25.37
CA HIS A 449 2.55 -24.23 -26.30
C HIS A 449 2.83 -22.77 -26.65
N HIS A 450 3.85 -22.14 -26.06
CA HIS A 450 4.16 -20.72 -26.23
C HIS A 450 2.94 -19.82 -26.00
N TYR A 451 2.18 -20.12 -24.95
CA TYR A 451 0.94 -19.43 -24.62
C TYR A 451 1.19 -18.02 -24.09
N PHE A 452 2.21 -17.86 -23.25
CA PHE A 452 2.47 -16.55 -22.65
C PHE A 452 3.05 -15.56 -23.65
N PRO A 453 2.51 -14.32 -23.69
CA PRO A 453 3.11 -13.27 -24.53
C PRO A 453 4.48 -12.88 -23.99
N PRO A 454 5.30 -12.19 -24.80
CA PRO A 454 6.58 -11.66 -24.34
C PRO A 454 6.36 -10.57 -23.28
N TYR A 455 7.16 -10.62 -22.24
CA TYR A 455 7.14 -9.63 -21.13
C TYR A 455 8.52 -8.98 -21.00
N GLU A 456 8.98 -8.31 -22.06
CA GLU A 456 10.23 -7.54 -22.01
C GLU A 456 10.11 -6.39 -21.02
N ALA A 457 11.09 -6.25 -20.12
CA ALA A 457 11.12 -5.15 -19.16
C ALA A 457 11.42 -3.82 -19.86
N VAL A 458 10.63 -2.80 -19.54
CA VAL A 458 10.73 -1.44 -20.10
C VAL A 458 10.45 -0.40 -19.02
N TYR A 459 10.80 0.86 -19.27
CA TYR A 459 10.26 1.98 -18.51
C TYR A 459 9.13 2.66 -19.27
N VAL A 460 8.03 2.91 -18.58
CA VAL A 460 6.97 3.79 -19.04
C VAL A 460 7.25 5.20 -18.52
N VAL A 461 7.24 6.18 -19.40
CA VAL A 461 7.68 7.55 -19.09
C VAL A 461 6.62 8.55 -19.53
N ARG A 462 6.34 9.53 -18.69
CA ARG A 462 5.51 10.67 -19.04
C ARG A 462 6.29 11.59 -20.00
N LYS A 463 5.78 11.83 -21.22
CA LYS A 463 6.49 12.66 -22.23
C LYS A 463 6.92 14.03 -21.71
N ALA A 464 6.07 14.63 -20.88
CA ALA A 464 6.37 15.94 -20.26
C ALA A 464 7.54 15.91 -19.25
N ALA A 465 7.95 14.72 -18.78
CA ALA A 465 9.04 14.53 -17.82
C ALA A 465 10.37 14.14 -18.53
N MET A 466 10.35 13.94 -19.84
CA MET A 466 11.54 13.58 -20.60
C MET A 466 12.55 14.73 -20.59
N SER A 467 13.68 14.52 -19.93
CA SER A 467 14.82 15.42 -19.90
C SER A 467 16.04 14.78 -20.58
N PRO A 468 17.07 15.55 -20.93
CA PRO A 468 18.32 14.97 -21.46
C PRO A 468 18.94 13.93 -20.51
N GLU A 469 18.93 14.18 -19.22
CA GLU A 469 19.46 13.28 -18.19
C GLU A 469 18.68 11.97 -18.12
N LEU A 470 17.33 12.06 -18.18
CA LEU A 470 16.49 10.87 -18.20
C LEU A 470 16.67 10.07 -19.48
N SER A 471 16.76 10.73 -20.64
CA SER A 471 17.01 10.08 -21.93
C SER A 471 18.35 9.33 -21.92
N ASP A 472 19.43 9.93 -21.38
CA ASP A 472 20.74 9.26 -21.25
C ASP A 472 20.68 8.05 -20.31
N VAL A 473 19.91 8.14 -19.21
CA VAL A 473 19.70 7.00 -18.29
C VAL A 473 19.00 5.85 -19.01
N LEU A 474 17.92 6.12 -19.74
CA LEU A 474 17.14 5.10 -20.44
C LEU A 474 17.95 4.46 -21.59
N GLU A 475 18.76 5.25 -22.31
CA GLU A 475 19.64 4.75 -23.36
C GLU A 475 20.70 3.80 -22.79
N LYS A 476 21.35 4.15 -21.67
CA LYS A 476 22.34 3.31 -21.00
C LYS A 476 21.76 2.01 -20.42
N LEU A 477 20.48 2.01 -20.08
CA LEU A 477 19.80 0.82 -19.57
C LEU A 477 19.27 -0.09 -20.69
N THR A 478 19.33 0.33 -21.96
CA THR A 478 18.92 -0.49 -23.09
C THR A 478 19.80 -1.75 -23.19
N ASN A 479 19.18 -2.93 -23.09
CA ASN A 479 19.87 -4.24 -23.09
C ASN A 479 20.99 -4.38 -22.03
N ALA A 480 20.91 -3.62 -20.93
CA ALA A 480 21.96 -3.58 -19.92
C ALA A 480 21.83 -4.67 -18.84
N ILE A 481 20.69 -5.32 -18.73
CA ILE A 481 20.40 -6.30 -17.67
C ILE A 481 20.01 -7.62 -18.33
N SER A 482 20.74 -8.69 -18.07
CA SER A 482 20.34 -10.04 -18.51
C SER A 482 19.35 -10.67 -17.52
N THR A 483 18.61 -11.69 -17.96
CA THR A 483 17.71 -12.47 -17.09
C THR A 483 18.42 -13.05 -15.88
N ASP A 484 19.65 -13.55 -16.05
CA ASP A 484 20.43 -14.13 -14.95
C ASP A 484 20.93 -13.07 -13.97
N GLU A 485 21.27 -11.88 -14.44
CA GLU A 485 21.61 -10.75 -13.55
C GLU A 485 20.40 -10.31 -12.77
N MET A 486 19.23 -10.21 -13.39
CA MET A 486 18.00 -9.83 -12.71
C MET A 486 17.60 -10.86 -11.64
N ARG A 487 17.73 -12.16 -11.94
CA ARG A 487 17.55 -13.23 -10.92
C ARG A 487 18.50 -13.09 -9.75
N LYS A 488 19.78 -12.77 -10.00
CA LYS A 488 20.77 -12.54 -8.94
C LYS A 488 20.39 -11.32 -8.08
N LEU A 489 20.01 -10.21 -8.71
CA LEU A 489 19.59 -9.01 -7.99
C LEU A 489 18.35 -9.29 -7.11
N ASN A 490 17.35 -9.99 -7.65
CA ASN A 490 16.17 -10.42 -6.88
C ASN A 490 16.56 -11.34 -5.72
N TYR A 491 17.50 -12.27 -5.94
CA TYR A 491 17.97 -13.17 -4.89
C TYR A 491 18.74 -12.45 -3.77
N GLU A 492 19.57 -11.46 -4.12
CA GLU A 492 20.27 -10.64 -3.11
C GLU A 492 19.30 -9.93 -2.17
N VAL A 493 18.17 -9.45 -2.70
CA VAL A 493 17.15 -8.77 -1.88
C VAL A 493 16.25 -9.78 -1.15
N ASP A 494 15.65 -10.73 -1.87
CA ASP A 494 14.62 -11.63 -1.30
C ASP A 494 15.23 -12.82 -0.55
N GLY A 495 16.34 -13.37 -1.06
CA GLY A 495 17.04 -14.51 -0.46
C GLY A 495 18.00 -14.07 0.65
N ASN A 496 18.93 -13.18 0.32
CA ASN A 496 19.98 -12.72 1.23
C ASN A 496 19.55 -11.56 2.15
N LYS A 497 18.32 -11.03 1.97
CA LYS A 497 17.74 -9.95 2.79
C LYS A 497 18.57 -8.66 2.82
N ARG A 498 19.24 -8.36 1.70
CA ARG A 498 20.02 -7.13 1.56
C ARG A 498 19.13 -5.94 1.22
N ASP A 499 19.53 -4.76 1.62
CA ASP A 499 18.86 -3.52 1.27
C ASP A 499 18.94 -3.24 -0.25
N VAL A 500 17.81 -2.90 -0.86
CA VAL A 500 17.70 -2.67 -2.30
C VAL A 500 18.68 -1.58 -2.78
N LYS A 501 18.84 -0.50 -2.01
CA LYS A 501 19.72 0.62 -2.40
C LYS A 501 21.18 0.20 -2.41
N GLU A 502 21.58 -0.68 -1.48
CA GLU A 502 22.94 -1.21 -1.44
C GLU A 502 23.21 -2.16 -2.59
N VAL A 503 22.27 -3.08 -2.86
CA VAL A 503 22.36 -4.03 -3.99
C VAL A 503 22.48 -3.28 -5.30
N VAL A 504 21.61 -2.29 -5.53
CA VAL A 504 21.64 -1.46 -6.75
C VAL A 504 22.93 -0.65 -6.85
N ARG A 505 23.40 -0.04 -5.76
CA ARG A 505 24.64 0.73 -5.76
C ARG A 505 25.84 -0.13 -6.14
N GLN A 506 25.91 -1.35 -5.61
CA GLN A 506 26.96 -2.29 -5.96
C GLN A 506 26.89 -2.68 -7.45
N TRP A 507 25.71 -3.03 -7.92
CA TRP A 507 25.52 -3.41 -9.33
C TRP A 507 25.89 -2.28 -10.29
N LEU A 508 25.47 -1.04 -10.00
CA LEU A 508 25.82 0.14 -10.80
C LEU A 508 27.33 0.37 -10.84
N ALA A 509 28.04 0.20 -9.70
CA ALA A 509 29.50 0.35 -9.66
C ALA A 509 30.23 -0.70 -10.49
N GLU A 510 29.69 -1.92 -10.58
CA GLU A 510 30.28 -3.02 -11.35
C GLU A 510 30.00 -2.92 -12.88
N HIS A 511 28.86 -2.37 -13.31
CA HIS A 511 28.38 -2.47 -14.69
C HIS A 511 28.31 -1.14 -15.45
N LEU A 512 28.09 -0.01 -14.77
CA LEU A 512 27.79 1.27 -15.44
C LEU A 512 28.71 2.44 -15.05
N VAL A 513 29.59 2.27 -14.07
CA VAL A 513 30.62 3.25 -13.71
C VAL A 513 31.94 2.81 -14.35
N LYS A 514 32.05 3.01 -15.66
CA LYS A 514 33.33 3.04 -16.39
C LYS A 514 33.41 4.30 -17.23
#